data_26cecc6d934f0eea9ac74fef4c1ab6c7
#
_entry.id   26cecc6d934f0eea9ac74fef4c1ab6c7
#
_cell.length_a   1.000
_cell.length_b   1.000
_cell.length_c   1.000
_cell.angle_alpha   90.00
_cell.angle_beta   90.00
_cell.angle_gamma   90.00
#
_symmetry.space_group_name_H-M   'P 1'
#
loop_
_entity.id
_entity.type
_entity.pdbx_description
1 polymer ?
#
loop_
_entity_poly.entity_id
_entity_poly.type
_entity_poly.pdbx_seq_one_letter_code
_entity_poly.pdbx_strand_id
1 'polypeptide(L)'
;GGQGLVEVLSGAYDAFLGKEIDLTVAPAVAAKAEDTKSSLEVQAEAEIKFGYCTEFIILLNKPFNVKAEMDFKAFLESIGDSIVCVADDDVVKVHVHTNDPGLAIQKALKYGALSNMKIDNMRLEHQEKLFKLSEKEAAQKKAEEEKAAQPAKEVGFLAVSVGDGLSELFKSLGVDYIIEGGQTMNPSTADILDAVDKVNAKTIFVLPNNKNIILAANQAAELMTDKELLVIPTKTIPQGITAVINFVPELSVEENEETMLREIKNVKTGQVTYAVRDTVIDDKEIKKDDFMGIGDQGIVAVGTDMVKVTRDMIAELVDEDSELISIYYGCDVAEDAAEALRTDLEEAYPACDIELQYGCLLYTSDAADDLI
;
A
#
# COMPACT_ATOMS: atom_id res chain seq x y z
N GLY A 1 8.45 11.18 -7.95
CA GLY A 1 9.31 10.13 -8.54
C GLY A 1 9.98 10.58 -9.84
N GLY A 2 9.25 11.07 -10.86
CA GLY A 2 9.81 11.37 -12.18
C GLY A 2 10.90 12.46 -12.17
N GLN A 3 10.75 13.48 -11.35
CA GLN A 3 11.77 14.55 -11.24
C GLN A 3 13.07 14.07 -10.61
N GLY A 4 13.01 13.21 -9.60
CA GLY A 4 14.20 12.61 -8.99
C GLY A 4 15.00 11.75 -9.99
N LEU A 5 14.32 11.02 -10.86
CA LEU A 5 14.98 10.26 -11.94
C LEU A 5 15.67 11.18 -12.95
N VAL A 6 15.04 12.30 -13.30
CA VAL A 6 15.65 13.32 -14.20
C VAL A 6 16.91 13.89 -13.59
N GLU A 7 16.92 14.22 -12.28
CA GLU A 7 18.11 14.72 -11.56
C GLU A 7 19.23 13.69 -11.55
N VAL A 8 18.92 12.41 -11.26
CA VAL A 8 19.91 11.32 -11.26
C VAL A 8 20.51 11.15 -12.68
N LEU A 9 19.69 11.14 -13.71
CA LEU A 9 20.14 11.00 -15.10
C LEU A 9 20.96 12.23 -15.56
N SER A 10 20.55 13.43 -15.14
CA SER A 10 21.30 14.67 -15.42
C SER A 10 22.67 14.64 -14.73
N GLY A 11 22.74 14.22 -13.47
CA GLY A 11 24.01 14.08 -12.76
C GLY A 11 24.92 13.02 -13.40
N ALA A 12 24.36 11.88 -13.81
CA ALA A 12 25.10 10.85 -14.53
C ALA A 12 25.64 11.35 -15.90
N TYR A 13 24.83 12.13 -16.61
CA TYR A 13 25.23 12.74 -17.89
C TYR A 13 26.34 13.79 -17.73
N ASP A 14 26.25 14.62 -16.68
CA ASP A 14 27.28 15.60 -16.36
C ASP A 14 28.63 14.95 -15.97
N ALA A 15 28.55 13.84 -15.19
CA ALA A 15 29.73 13.02 -14.88
C ALA A 15 30.35 12.40 -16.16
N PHE A 16 29.53 11.91 -17.08
CA PHE A 16 29.99 11.36 -18.36
C PHE A 16 30.68 12.42 -19.24
N LEU A 17 30.23 13.67 -19.16
CA LEU A 17 30.85 14.80 -19.86
C LEU A 17 32.13 15.32 -19.18
N GLY A 18 32.54 14.71 -18.05
CA GLY A 18 33.74 15.11 -17.31
C GLY A 18 33.59 16.44 -16.55
N LYS A 19 32.37 16.87 -16.25
CA LYS A 19 32.16 18.04 -15.39
C LYS A 19 32.51 17.68 -13.96
N GLU A 20 33.19 18.59 -13.23
CA GLU A 20 33.41 18.43 -11.81
C GLU A 20 32.05 18.45 -11.08
N ILE A 21 31.76 17.38 -10.36
CA ILE A 21 30.54 17.27 -9.55
C ILE A 21 30.93 17.58 -8.12
N ASP A 22 30.33 18.62 -7.55
CA ASP A 22 30.50 18.94 -6.12
C ASP A 22 29.65 17.94 -5.31
N LEU A 23 30.32 16.99 -4.67
CA LEU A 23 29.71 15.99 -3.78
C LEU A 23 29.59 16.48 -2.33
N THR A 24 29.86 17.75 -2.06
CA THR A 24 29.65 18.31 -0.72
C THR A 24 28.16 18.48 -0.48
N VAL A 25 27.58 17.54 0.25
CA VAL A 25 26.23 17.70 0.80
C VAL A 25 26.33 18.79 1.88
N ALA A 26 25.90 20.01 1.55
CA ALA A 26 25.73 21.04 2.57
C ALA A 26 24.69 20.51 3.58
N PRO A 27 24.96 20.56 4.90
CA PRO A 27 23.95 20.20 5.88
C PRO A 27 22.71 21.06 5.59
N ALA A 28 21.55 20.42 5.45
CA ALA A 28 20.30 21.10 5.24
C ALA A 28 20.14 22.11 6.39
N VAL A 29 20.34 23.39 6.08
CA VAL A 29 20.01 24.47 7.01
C VAL A 29 18.52 24.33 7.22
N ALA A 30 18.10 24.09 8.47
CA ALA A 30 16.71 24.07 8.86
C ALA A 30 16.07 25.35 8.32
N ALA A 31 15.35 25.21 7.22
CA ALA A 31 14.49 26.26 6.70
C ALA A 31 13.49 26.54 7.83
N LYS A 32 13.55 27.77 8.35
CA LYS A 32 12.48 28.26 9.22
C LYS A 32 11.16 27.93 8.55
N ALA A 33 10.27 27.32 9.32
CA ALA A 33 8.88 27.13 8.95
C ALA A 33 8.29 28.49 8.57
N GLU A 34 8.37 28.84 7.30
CA GLU A 34 7.42 29.73 6.68
C GLU A 34 6.22 28.88 6.35
N ASP A 35 5.05 29.35 6.77
CA ASP A 35 3.73 28.75 6.61
C ASP A 35 3.65 27.90 5.32
N THR A 36 3.94 26.62 5.41
CA THR A 36 3.60 25.65 4.39
C THR A 36 2.10 25.46 4.52
N LYS A 37 1.35 26.11 3.64
CA LYS A 37 -0.06 25.80 3.44
C LYS A 37 -0.21 24.29 3.40
N SER A 38 -1.14 23.74 4.16
CA SER A 38 -1.36 22.29 4.21
C SER A 38 -1.56 21.77 2.79
N SER A 39 -1.19 20.52 2.53
CA SER A 39 -1.42 19.89 1.21
C SER A 39 -2.89 20.00 0.76
N LEU A 40 -3.81 20.15 1.70
CA LEU A 40 -5.23 20.40 1.52
C LEU A 40 -5.54 21.81 1.01
N GLU A 41 -4.84 22.85 1.53
CA GLU A 41 -5.01 24.22 1.03
C GLU A 41 -4.51 24.38 -0.40
N VAL A 42 -3.42 23.70 -0.75
CA VAL A 42 -2.89 23.65 -2.13
C VAL A 42 -3.85 22.90 -3.06
N GLN A 43 -4.48 21.81 -2.59
CA GLN A 43 -5.49 21.08 -3.36
C GLN A 43 -6.83 21.83 -3.45
N ALA A 44 -7.21 22.56 -2.43
CA ALA A 44 -8.42 23.38 -2.42
C ALA A 44 -8.32 24.61 -3.36
N GLU A 45 -7.10 25.13 -3.58
CA GLU A 45 -6.82 26.23 -4.51
C GLU A 45 -6.69 25.76 -5.98
N ALA A 46 -6.63 24.45 -6.26
CA ALA A 46 -6.63 23.93 -7.62
C ALA A 46 -7.99 24.19 -8.29
N GLU A 47 -8.06 25.23 -9.09
CA GLU A 47 -9.26 25.60 -9.84
C GLU A 47 -9.58 24.51 -10.87
N ILE A 48 -10.67 23.74 -10.66
CA ILE A 48 -11.16 22.76 -11.62
C ILE A 48 -11.76 23.51 -12.82
N LYS A 49 -10.95 23.71 -13.84
CA LYS A 49 -11.31 24.43 -15.06
C LYS A 49 -12.47 23.75 -15.79
N PHE A 50 -12.42 22.45 -15.95
CA PHE A 50 -13.45 21.62 -16.55
C PHE A 50 -14.08 20.71 -15.50
N GLY A 51 -15.39 20.84 -15.30
CA GLY A 51 -16.09 20.29 -14.14
C GLY A 51 -16.54 18.84 -14.28
N TYR A 52 -16.56 18.27 -15.48
CA TYR A 52 -17.06 16.92 -15.69
C TYR A 52 -16.01 16.03 -16.33
N CYS A 53 -15.71 14.90 -15.67
CA CYS A 53 -15.03 13.76 -16.28
C CYS A 53 -16.05 12.99 -17.10
N THR A 54 -15.80 12.84 -18.39
CA THR A 54 -16.73 12.23 -19.35
C THR A 54 -16.03 11.09 -20.06
N GLU A 55 -16.53 9.89 -19.88
CA GLU A 55 -15.99 8.67 -20.48
C GLU A 55 -17.09 7.93 -21.26
N PHE A 56 -16.71 7.39 -22.40
CA PHE A 56 -17.60 6.52 -23.20
C PHE A 56 -16.81 5.72 -24.24
N ILE A 57 -17.47 4.68 -24.74
CA ILE A 57 -16.97 3.89 -25.88
C ILE A 57 -17.89 4.14 -27.08
N ILE A 58 -17.29 4.46 -28.24
CA ILE A 58 -18.01 4.56 -29.50
C ILE A 58 -17.93 3.19 -30.19
N LEU A 59 -19.08 2.55 -30.43
CA LEU A 59 -19.19 1.37 -31.29
C LEU A 59 -19.30 1.86 -32.72
N LEU A 60 -18.24 1.72 -33.50
CA LEU A 60 -18.12 2.31 -34.84
C LEU A 60 -19.12 1.68 -35.82
N ASN A 61 -19.81 2.50 -36.58
CA ASN A 61 -20.65 2.06 -37.69
C ASN A 61 -20.02 2.36 -39.07
N LYS A 62 -18.85 2.98 -39.05
CA LYS A 62 -18.05 3.33 -40.25
C LYS A 62 -16.58 3.28 -39.88
N PRO A 63 -15.68 3.06 -40.86
CA PRO A 63 -14.24 3.11 -40.62
C PRO A 63 -13.81 4.47 -40.02
N PHE A 64 -13.15 4.43 -38.90
CA PHE A 64 -12.61 5.61 -38.20
C PHE A 64 -11.16 5.84 -38.66
N ASN A 65 -11.05 6.56 -39.80
CA ASN A 65 -9.74 6.84 -40.40
C ASN A 65 -8.99 7.92 -39.62
N VAL A 66 -7.68 8.05 -39.88
CA VAL A 66 -6.78 9.01 -39.24
C VAL A 66 -7.32 10.45 -39.28
N LYS A 67 -7.98 10.86 -40.37
CA LYS A 67 -8.57 12.19 -40.46
C LYS A 67 -9.76 12.36 -39.51
N ALA A 68 -10.64 11.36 -39.44
CA ALA A 68 -11.78 11.38 -38.49
C ALA A 68 -11.32 11.43 -37.05
N GLU A 69 -10.25 10.69 -36.73
CA GLU A 69 -9.62 10.71 -35.39
C GLU A 69 -9.04 12.09 -35.09
N MET A 70 -8.27 12.67 -35.98
CA MET A 70 -7.71 14.03 -35.81
C MET A 70 -8.81 15.07 -35.64
N ASP A 71 -9.85 15.05 -36.50
CA ASP A 71 -10.99 15.97 -36.41
C ASP A 71 -11.78 15.82 -35.13
N PHE A 72 -11.87 14.60 -34.57
CA PHE A 72 -12.55 14.32 -33.33
C PHE A 72 -11.71 14.77 -32.13
N LYS A 73 -10.42 14.46 -32.10
CA LYS A 73 -9.48 14.92 -31.06
C LYS A 73 -9.43 16.45 -31.01
N ALA A 74 -9.28 17.13 -32.17
CA ALA A 74 -9.27 18.60 -32.23
C ALA A 74 -10.59 19.21 -31.72
N PHE A 75 -11.72 18.55 -31.96
CA PHE A 75 -13.00 18.98 -31.40
C PHE A 75 -13.03 18.84 -29.89
N LEU A 76 -12.58 17.71 -29.32
CA LEU A 76 -12.53 17.50 -27.88
C LEU A 76 -11.60 18.52 -27.21
N GLU A 77 -10.44 18.83 -27.83
CA GLU A 77 -9.51 19.87 -27.37
C GLU A 77 -10.14 21.27 -27.34
N SER A 78 -11.09 21.53 -28.23
CA SER A 78 -11.80 22.81 -28.23
C SER A 78 -12.81 22.99 -27.10
N ILE A 79 -13.27 21.90 -26.47
CA ILE A 79 -14.29 21.91 -25.43
C ILE A 79 -13.81 21.42 -24.05
N GLY A 80 -12.56 20.92 -23.96
CA GLY A 80 -12.04 20.30 -22.75
C GLY A 80 -10.53 20.12 -22.73
N ASP A 81 -10.07 19.41 -21.70
CA ASP A 81 -8.69 18.96 -21.54
C ASP A 81 -8.61 17.48 -21.12
N SER A 82 -7.40 17.00 -20.76
CA SER A 82 -7.17 15.62 -20.30
C SER A 82 -7.75 14.56 -21.24
N ILE A 83 -7.56 14.76 -22.55
CA ILE A 83 -8.20 13.97 -23.58
C ILE A 83 -7.46 12.67 -23.82
N VAL A 84 -8.18 11.55 -23.68
CA VAL A 84 -7.76 10.24 -24.17
C VAL A 84 -8.74 9.81 -25.26
N CYS A 85 -8.25 9.55 -26.45
CA CYS A 85 -9.02 9.05 -27.58
C CYS A 85 -8.19 7.96 -28.25
N VAL A 86 -8.55 6.71 -28.00
CA VAL A 86 -7.85 5.53 -28.52
C VAL A 86 -8.80 4.76 -29.39
N ALA A 87 -8.44 4.61 -30.67
CA ALA A 87 -9.21 3.86 -31.65
C ALA A 87 -8.64 2.46 -31.83
N ASP A 88 -9.52 1.49 -31.91
CA ASP A 88 -9.29 0.12 -32.35
C ASP A 88 -10.26 -0.17 -33.53
N ASP A 89 -10.17 -1.35 -34.16
CA ASP A 89 -10.88 -1.68 -35.41
C ASP A 89 -12.37 -1.32 -35.38
N ASP A 90 -13.09 -1.67 -34.32
CA ASP A 90 -14.54 -1.51 -34.22
C ASP A 90 -14.99 -0.54 -33.10
N VAL A 91 -14.04 -0.02 -32.30
CA VAL A 91 -14.37 0.79 -31.12
C VAL A 91 -13.43 1.97 -30.94
N VAL A 92 -13.92 3.06 -30.34
CA VAL A 92 -13.08 4.18 -29.86
C VAL A 92 -13.37 4.43 -28.39
N LYS A 93 -12.37 4.30 -27.54
CA LYS A 93 -12.44 4.69 -26.14
C LYS A 93 -12.14 6.17 -26.01
N VAL A 94 -13.01 6.90 -25.33
CA VAL A 94 -12.93 8.35 -25.15
C VAL A 94 -12.98 8.69 -23.67
N HIS A 95 -12.08 9.57 -23.25
CA HIS A 95 -12.09 10.26 -21.97
C HIS A 95 -11.82 11.74 -22.22
N VAL A 96 -12.57 12.63 -21.60
CA VAL A 96 -12.36 14.08 -21.70
C VAL A 96 -12.88 14.78 -20.46
N HIS A 97 -12.13 15.75 -19.94
CA HIS A 97 -12.61 16.69 -18.93
C HIS A 97 -13.23 17.90 -19.65
N THR A 98 -14.52 18.16 -19.44
CA THR A 98 -15.25 19.24 -20.13
C THR A 98 -16.29 19.86 -19.22
N ASN A 99 -16.74 21.08 -19.57
CA ASN A 99 -17.93 21.68 -18.95
C ASN A 99 -19.22 21.33 -19.70
N ASP A 100 -19.10 20.78 -20.93
CA ASP A 100 -20.19 20.48 -21.84
C ASP A 100 -20.17 19.02 -22.30
N PRO A 101 -20.39 18.01 -21.41
CA PRO A 101 -20.32 16.60 -21.76
C PRO A 101 -21.31 16.23 -22.88
N GLY A 102 -22.44 16.93 -22.98
CA GLY A 102 -23.40 16.74 -24.03
C GLY A 102 -22.84 17.01 -25.44
N LEU A 103 -21.93 17.96 -25.60
CA LEU A 103 -21.30 18.26 -26.90
C LEU A 103 -20.34 17.14 -27.31
N ALA A 104 -19.57 16.58 -26.36
CA ALA A 104 -18.70 15.43 -26.62
C ALA A 104 -19.52 14.21 -27.09
N ILE A 105 -20.61 13.90 -26.38
CA ILE A 105 -21.55 12.82 -26.71
C ILE A 105 -22.19 13.04 -28.10
N GLN A 106 -22.70 14.23 -28.36
CA GLN A 106 -23.37 14.56 -29.63
C GLN A 106 -22.40 14.44 -30.81
N LYS A 107 -21.15 14.82 -30.63
CA LYS A 107 -20.11 14.67 -31.67
C LYS A 107 -19.76 13.20 -31.89
N ALA A 108 -19.64 12.42 -30.82
CA ALA A 108 -19.34 10.99 -30.85
C ALA A 108 -20.39 10.16 -31.58
N LEU A 109 -21.68 10.47 -31.38
CA LEU A 109 -22.81 9.81 -32.05
C LEU A 109 -22.76 9.91 -33.59
N LYS A 110 -21.96 10.80 -34.17
CA LYS A 110 -21.75 10.88 -35.62
C LYS A 110 -20.92 9.72 -36.17
N TYR A 111 -20.17 9.06 -35.30
CA TYR A 111 -19.25 7.97 -35.68
C TYR A 111 -19.84 6.59 -35.36
N GLY A 112 -20.73 6.48 -34.36
CA GLY A 112 -21.35 5.21 -34.01
C GLY A 112 -22.27 5.30 -32.81
N ALA A 113 -22.73 4.15 -32.32
CA ALA A 113 -23.49 4.05 -31.09
C ALA A 113 -22.57 4.18 -29.86
N LEU A 114 -23.09 4.65 -28.74
CA LEU A 114 -22.33 4.81 -27.51
C LEU A 114 -22.63 3.72 -26.50
N SER A 115 -21.58 3.27 -25.82
CA SER A 115 -21.65 2.30 -24.72
C SER A 115 -20.78 2.77 -23.54
N ASN A 116 -21.02 2.20 -22.36
CA ASN A 116 -20.24 2.46 -21.13
C ASN A 116 -20.05 3.96 -20.84
N MET A 117 -21.15 4.71 -20.93
CA MET A 117 -21.12 6.15 -20.67
C MET A 117 -21.06 6.42 -19.16
N LYS A 118 -20.06 7.19 -18.76
CA LYS A 118 -19.87 7.67 -17.39
C LYS A 118 -19.62 9.17 -17.42
N ILE A 119 -20.34 9.92 -16.59
CA ILE A 119 -20.17 11.38 -16.44
C ILE A 119 -20.17 11.68 -14.95
N ASP A 120 -19.01 12.06 -14.44
CA ASP A 120 -18.83 12.41 -13.04
C ASP A 120 -18.62 13.90 -12.88
N ASN A 121 -19.24 14.50 -11.87
CA ASN A 121 -19.02 15.88 -11.52
C ASN A 121 -17.81 16.00 -10.57
N MET A 122 -16.65 16.31 -11.12
CA MET A 122 -15.39 16.41 -10.37
C MET A 122 -15.41 17.49 -9.28
N ARG A 123 -16.22 18.54 -9.45
CA ARG A 123 -16.36 19.57 -8.40
C ARG A 123 -17.08 19.03 -7.17
N LEU A 124 -18.12 18.22 -7.37
CA LEU A 124 -18.82 17.56 -6.25
C LEU A 124 -17.94 16.52 -5.58
N GLU A 125 -17.26 15.70 -6.34
CA GLU A 125 -16.30 14.71 -5.79
C GLU A 125 -15.19 15.39 -4.99
N HIS A 126 -14.67 16.52 -5.50
CA HIS A 126 -13.65 17.29 -4.80
C HIS A 126 -14.19 17.89 -3.49
N GLN A 127 -15.40 18.46 -3.52
CA GLN A 127 -16.04 18.98 -2.31
C GLN A 127 -16.33 17.89 -1.28
N GLU A 128 -16.81 16.71 -1.71
CA GLU A 128 -17.03 15.58 -0.81
C GLU A 128 -15.73 15.07 -0.19
N LYS A 129 -14.65 14.99 -0.97
CA LYS A 129 -13.33 14.62 -0.45
C LYS A 129 -12.83 15.65 0.57
N LEU A 130 -12.91 16.93 0.26
CA LEU A 130 -12.50 18.00 1.19
C LEU A 130 -13.34 17.97 2.48
N PHE A 131 -14.65 17.74 2.39
CA PHE A 131 -15.52 17.64 3.55
C PHE A 131 -15.17 16.43 4.43
N LYS A 132 -15.00 15.25 3.82
CA LYS A 132 -14.57 14.02 4.53
C LYS A 132 -13.20 14.18 5.17
N LEU A 133 -12.26 14.85 4.49
CA LEU A 133 -10.94 15.13 5.04
C LEU A 133 -11.01 16.10 6.20
N SER A 134 -11.80 17.19 6.09
CA SER A 134 -11.98 18.16 7.19
C SER A 134 -12.66 17.55 8.41
N GLU A 135 -13.64 16.65 8.23
CA GLU A 135 -14.24 15.91 9.35
C GLU A 135 -13.24 14.94 10.00
N LYS A 136 -12.42 14.25 9.17
CA LYS A 136 -11.38 13.34 9.65
C LYS A 136 -10.29 14.11 10.42
N GLU A 137 -9.87 15.27 9.93
CA GLU A 137 -8.89 16.13 10.60
C GLU A 137 -9.45 16.74 11.90
N ALA A 138 -10.71 17.17 11.92
CA ALA A 138 -11.34 17.69 13.13
C ALA A 138 -11.52 16.59 14.19
N ALA A 139 -11.85 15.37 13.79
CA ALA A 139 -11.94 14.23 14.68
C ALA A 139 -10.55 13.80 15.19
N GLN A 140 -9.53 13.83 14.32
CA GLN A 140 -8.14 13.54 14.69
C GLN A 140 -7.58 14.57 15.66
N LYS A 141 -7.74 15.88 15.38
CA LYS A 141 -7.31 16.95 16.31
C LYS A 141 -7.95 16.81 17.68
N LYS A 142 -9.25 16.48 17.72
CA LYS A 142 -9.96 16.28 18.99
C LYS A 142 -9.45 15.07 19.75
N ALA A 143 -9.16 13.98 19.05
CA ALA A 143 -8.56 12.79 19.64
C ALA A 143 -7.11 13.01 20.07
N GLU A 144 -6.33 13.82 19.34
CA GLU A 144 -4.97 14.23 19.69
C GLU A 144 -4.93 15.16 20.91
N GLU A 145 -5.85 16.13 21.00
CA GLU A 145 -5.99 16.99 22.18
C GLU A 145 -6.42 16.19 23.43
N GLU A 146 -7.32 15.22 23.29
CA GLU A 146 -7.73 14.33 24.38
C GLU A 146 -6.58 13.38 24.80
N LYS A 147 -5.77 12.90 23.84
CA LYS A 147 -4.57 12.07 24.12
C LYS A 147 -3.44 12.88 24.77
N ALA A 148 -3.20 14.11 24.31
CA ALA A 148 -2.19 15.01 24.89
C ALA A 148 -2.52 15.44 26.32
N ALA A 149 -3.80 15.40 26.72
CA ALA A 149 -4.24 15.69 28.10
C ALA A 149 -4.04 14.51 29.06
N GLN A 150 -3.73 13.29 28.56
CA GLN A 150 -3.44 12.13 29.41
C GLN A 150 -1.94 12.06 29.72
N PRO A 151 -1.55 11.58 30.92
CA PRO A 151 -0.13 11.34 31.23
C PRO A 151 0.45 10.34 30.22
N ALA A 152 1.68 10.60 29.77
CA ALA A 152 2.36 9.73 28.83
C ALA A 152 2.47 8.31 29.38
N LYS A 153 2.18 7.31 28.54
CA LYS A 153 2.46 5.91 28.86
C LYS A 153 3.96 5.70 29.00
N GLU A 154 4.38 4.73 29.80
CA GLU A 154 5.80 4.34 29.84
C GLU A 154 6.22 3.76 28.48
N VAL A 155 5.38 2.87 27.91
CA VAL A 155 5.62 2.17 26.65
C VAL A 155 4.44 2.32 25.70
N GLY A 156 4.72 2.55 24.44
CA GLY A 156 3.76 2.55 23.34
C GLY A 156 4.23 1.72 22.16
N PHE A 157 3.31 1.42 21.23
CA PHE A 157 3.58 0.64 20.04
C PHE A 157 3.19 1.39 18.77
N LEU A 158 4.06 1.33 17.78
CA LEU A 158 3.85 1.81 16.43
C LEU A 158 4.03 0.64 15.46
N ALA A 159 3.04 0.29 14.67
CA ALA A 159 3.13 -0.78 13.69
C ALA A 159 2.85 -0.28 12.27
N VAL A 160 3.52 -0.86 11.29
CA VAL A 160 3.15 -0.71 9.88
C VAL A 160 2.24 -1.86 9.50
N SER A 161 1.10 -1.58 8.88
CA SER A 161 0.12 -2.59 8.50
C SER A 161 -0.57 -2.23 7.19
N VAL A 162 -1.04 -3.26 6.48
CA VAL A 162 -1.84 -3.17 5.25
C VAL A 162 -3.18 -3.83 5.49
N GLY A 163 -4.26 -3.14 5.09
CA GLY A 163 -5.62 -3.63 5.20
C GLY A 163 -6.27 -3.36 6.56
N ASP A 164 -7.59 -3.13 6.50
CA ASP A 164 -8.37 -2.72 7.67
C ASP A 164 -8.43 -3.81 8.75
N GLY A 165 -8.56 -5.09 8.34
CA GLY A 165 -8.69 -6.20 9.29
C GLY A 165 -7.42 -6.40 10.12
N LEU A 166 -6.23 -6.36 9.51
CA LEU A 166 -4.96 -6.44 10.25
C LEU A 166 -4.73 -5.20 11.11
N SER A 167 -5.13 -4.03 10.63
CA SER A 167 -5.04 -2.79 11.40
C SER A 167 -5.95 -2.82 12.64
N GLU A 168 -7.16 -3.38 12.53
CA GLU A 168 -8.04 -3.60 13.68
C GLU A 168 -7.47 -4.63 14.65
N LEU A 169 -6.86 -5.70 14.14
CA LEU A 169 -6.18 -6.70 14.96
C LEU A 169 -5.06 -6.07 15.81
N PHE A 170 -4.16 -5.30 15.19
CA PHE A 170 -3.10 -4.58 15.91
C PHE A 170 -3.66 -3.62 16.97
N LYS A 171 -4.72 -2.87 16.65
CA LYS A 171 -5.40 -2.00 17.62
C LYS A 171 -5.98 -2.79 18.79
N SER A 172 -6.59 -3.95 18.54
CA SER A 172 -7.14 -4.82 19.59
C SER A 172 -6.05 -5.39 20.50
N LEU A 173 -4.85 -5.60 19.97
CA LEU A 173 -3.66 -6.02 20.73
C LEU A 173 -3.00 -4.88 21.51
N GLY A 174 -3.47 -3.64 21.35
CA GLY A 174 -2.98 -2.49 22.11
C GLY A 174 -1.94 -1.64 21.40
N VAL A 175 -1.76 -1.79 20.09
CA VAL A 175 -0.92 -0.90 19.29
C VAL A 175 -1.54 0.49 19.25
N ASP A 176 -0.76 1.51 19.61
CA ASP A 176 -1.23 2.89 19.80
C ASP A 176 -1.45 3.62 18.48
N TYR A 177 -0.58 3.36 17.50
CA TYR A 177 -0.68 3.98 16.18
C TYR A 177 -0.26 3.02 15.06
N ILE A 178 -0.95 3.12 13.92
CA ILE A 178 -0.67 2.29 12.75
C ILE A 178 -0.37 3.20 11.57
N ILE A 179 0.74 2.94 10.90
CA ILE A 179 1.06 3.51 9.60
C ILE A 179 0.48 2.58 8.53
N GLU A 180 -0.45 3.09 7.73
CA GLU A 180 -0.97 2.36 6.59
C GLU A 180 0.10 2.34 5.48
N GLY A 181 0.51 1.15 5.06
CA GLY A 181 1.53 0.95 4.04
C GLY A 181 2.26 -0.37 4.18
N GLY A 182 3.18 -0.65 3.29
CA GLY A 182 4.09 -1.79 3.47
C GLY A 182 4.32 -2.70 2.29
N GLN A 183 3.51 -2.70 1.24
CA GLN A 183 3.83 -3.48 0.03
C GLN A 183 4.23 -2.58 -1.13
N THR A 184 3.43 -1.61 -1.49
CA THR A 184 3.70 -0.68 -2.60
C THR A 184 4.06 0.72 -2.15
N MET A 185 3.67 1.11 -0.93
CA MET A 185 3.95 2.41 -0.34
C MET A 185 4.68 2.21 0.99
N ASN A 186 5.99 2.02 0.91
CA ASN A 186 6.83 1.96 2.11
C ASN A 186 6.89 3.35 2.76
N PRO A 187 6.56 3.48 4.05
CA PRO A 187 6.69 4.74 4.76
C PRO A 187 8.16 5.18 4.79
N SER A 188 8.36 6.47 4.60
CA SER A 188 9.68 7.09 4.72
C SER A 188 10.06 7.27 6.19
N THR A 189 11.32 7.60 6.44
CA THR A 189 11.80 7.99 7.79
C THR A 189 10.98 9.15 8.36
N ALA A 190 10.57 10.12 7.53
CA ALA A 190 9.74 11.25 7.95
C ALA A 190 8.34 10.81 8.36
N ASP A 191 7.72 9.89 7.60
CA ASP A 191 6.39 9.36 7.93
C ASP A 191 6.40 8.60 9.28
N ILE A 192 7.50 7.90 9.57
CA ILE A 192 7.68 7.20 10.86
C ILE A 192 7.83 8.21 11.99
N LEU A 193 8.63 9.26 11.82
CA LEU A 193 8.79 10.33 12.83
C LEU A 193 7.45 11.03 13.12
N ASP A 194 6.70 11.38 12.07
CA ASP A 194 5.37 11.99 12.19
C ASP A 194 4.36 11.06 12.91
N ALA A 195 4.50 9.75 12.73
CA ALA A 195 3.67 8.77 13.42
C ALA A 195 4.06 8.62 14.90
N VAL A 196 5.36 8.65 15.21
CA VAL A 196 5.88 8.62 16.58
C VAL A 196 5.38 9.80 17.41
N ASP A 197 5.26 10.98 16.81
CA ASP A 197 4.72 12.17 17.49
C ASP A 197 3.27 11.98 17.94
N LYS A 198 2.51 11.14 17.25
CA LYS A 198 1.11 10.82 17.58
C LYS A 198 0.96 9.78 18.70
N VAL A 199 2.04 9.11 19.10
CA VAL A 199 2.06 8.14 20.19
C VAL A 199 2.48 8.85 21.48
N ASN A 200 1.58 8.93 22.47
CA ASN A 200 1.87 9.56 23.77
C ASN A 200 2.53 8.55 24.72
N ALA A 201 3.79 8.23 24.46
CA ALA A 201 4.60 7.33 25.28
C ALA A 201 6.05 7.83 25.36
N LYS A 202 6.78 7.41 26.39
CA LYS A 202 8.20 7.73 26.58
C LYS A 202 9.08 6.86 25.69
N THR A 203 8.85 5.55 25.72
CA THR A 203 9.50 4.55 24.89
C THR A 203 8.49 4.00 23.89
N ILE A 204 8.86 3.87 22.62
CA ILE A 204 7.98 3.37 21.57
C ILE A 204 8.68 2.21 20.84
N PHE A 205 8.03 1.06 20.88
CA PHE A 205 8.41 -0.07 20.03
C PHE A 205 7.86 0.10 18.64
N VAL A 206 8.74 0.09 17.64
CA VAL A 206 8.39 0.21 16.22
C VAL A 206 8.42 -1.17 15.57
N LEU A 207 7.31 -1.58 14.97
CA LEU A 207 7.13 -2.86 14.26
C LEU A 207 7.00 -2.59 12.75
N PRO A 208 8.09 -2.66 11.99
CA PRO A 208 8.08 -2.35 10.55
C PRO A 208 7.24 -3.33 9.71
N ASN A 209 7.18 -4.61 10.11
CA ASN A 209 6.43 -5.70 9.46
C ASN A 209 6.77 -5.90 7.97
N ASN A 210 7.87 -5.32 7.51
CA ASN A 210 8.39 -5.44 6.16
C ASN A 210 9.91 -5.18 6.17
N LYS A 211 10.68 -6.06 5.51
CA LYS A 211 12.15 -5.95 5.41
C LYS A 211 12.63 -4.60 4.86
N ASN A 212 11.86 -4.02 3.92
CA ASN A 212 12.22 -2.77 3.24
C ASN A 212 12.03 -1.53 4.13
N ILE A 213 11.25 -1.65 5.21
CA ILE A 213 10.93 -0.53 6.12
C ILE A 213 11.91 -0.49 7.31
N ILE A 214 12.55 -1.60 7.65
CA ILE A 214 13.44 -1.71 8.81
C ILE A 214 14.55 -0.62 8.78
N LEU A 215 15.11 -0.34 7.61
CA LEU A 215 16.15 0.68 7.47
C LEU A 215 15.62 2.09 7.79
N ALA A 216 14.43 2.43 7.27
CA ALA A 216 13.79 3.72 7.54
C ALA A 216 13.41 3.86 9.03
N ALA A 217 12.97 2.76 9.67
CA ALA A 217 12.67 2.73 11.10
C ALA A 217 13.92 2.94 11.96
N ASN A 218 15.04 2.30 11.61
CA ASN A 218 16.30 2.50 12.30
C ASN A 218 16.81 3.94 12.15
N GLN A 219 16.70 4.53 10.96
CA GLN A 219 17.05 5.93 10.74
C GLN A 219 16.16 6.87 11.56
N ALA A 220 14.87 6.58 11.68
CA ALA A 220 13.98 7.36 12.53
C ALA A 220 14.40 7.27 14.00
N ALA A 221 14.79 6.09 14.47
CA ALA A 221 15.29 5.90 15.84
C ALA A 221 16.56 6.70 16.12
N GLU A 222 17.50 6.76 15.16
CA GLU A 222 18.73 7.57 15.28
C GLU A 222 18.46 9.09 15.28
N LEU A 223 17.41 9.54 14.61
CA LEU A 223 17.06 10.96 14.50
C LEU A 223 16.18 11.45 15.65
N MET A 224 15.49 10.56 16.35
CA MET A 224 14.61 10.92 17.45
C MET A 224 15.43 11.34 18.68
N THR A 225 15.06 12.47 19.30
CA THR A 225 15.77 13.01 20.47
C THR A 225 14.88 13.11 21.72
N ASP A 226 13.59 13.18 21.53
CA ASP A 226 12.63 13.50 22.60
C ASP A 226 11.98 12.26 23.23
N LYS A 227 11.98 11.14 22.49
CA LYS A 227 11.45 9.85 22.91
C LYS A 227 12.45 8.75 22.59
N GLU A 228 12.38 7.65 23.30
CA GLU A 228 13.17 6.47 23.00
C GLU A 228 12.44 5.61 21.97
N LEU A 229 13.06 5.37 20.82
CA LEU A 229 12.54 4.48 19.77
C LEU A 229 13.36 3.18 19.74
N LEU A 230 12.64 2.06 19.90
CA LEU A 230 13.21 0.71 19.82
C LEU A 230 12.60 -0.01 18.63
N VAL A 231 13.42 -0.38 17.66
CA VAL A 231 12.94 -1.06 16.44
C VAL A 231 13.05 -2.56 16.64
N ILE A 232 11.91 -3.24 16.70
CA ILE A 232 11.85 -4.69 16.62
C ILE A 232 11.82 -5.06 15.13
N PRO A 233 12.86 -5.68 14.56
CA PRO A 233 13.05 -5.82 13.12
C PRO A 233 12.14 -6.90 12.50
N THR A 234 10.83 -6.73 12.68
CA THR A 234 9.79 -7.59 12.14
C THR A 234 9.74 -7.45 10.61
N LYS A 235 9.80 -8.56 9.91
CA LYS A 235 9.80 -8.62 8.43
C LYS A 235 8.42 -8.93 7.86
N THR A 236 7.52 -9.42 8.72
CA THR A 236 6.18 -9.87 8.35
C THR A 236 5.16 -9.48 9.40
N ILE A 237 3.89 -9.39 9.03
CA ILE A 237 2.78 -9.11 9.95
C ILE A 237 2.70 -10.13 11.10
N PRO A 238 2.79 -11.45 10.86
CA PRO A 238 2.80 -12.43 11.95
C PRO A 238 3.92 -12.19 12.98
N GLN A 239 5.12 -11.81 12.53
CA GLN A 239 6.20 -11.43 13.45
C GLN A 239 5.83 -10.24 14.31
N GLY A 240 5.18 -9.22 13.73
CA GLY A 240 4.71 -8.06 14.47
C GLY A 240 3.65 -8.41 15.52
N ILE A 241 2.71 -9.27 15.16
CA ILE A 241 1.67 -9.78 16.07
C ILE A 241 2.31 -10.53 17.23
N THR A 242 3.25 -11.45 16.93
CA THR A 242 4.00 -12.20 17.94
C THR A 242 4.77 -11.27 18.86
N ALA A 243 5.41 -10.22 18.35
CA ALA A 243 6.11 -9.25 19.18
C ALA A 243 5.17 -8.58 20.19
N VAL A 244 3.99 -8.10 19.73
CA VAL A 244 3.02 -7.42 20.61
C VAL A 244 2.44 -8.37 21.66
N ILE A 245 2.10 -9.60 21.30
CA ILE A 245 1.51 -10.59 22.24
C ILE A 245 2.50 -10.97 23.34
N ASN A 246 3.79 -10.98 23.05
CA ASN A 246 4.83 -11.32 24.01
C ASN A 246 5.30 -10.14 24.87
N PHE A 247 4.69 -8.96 24.75
CA PHE A 247 4.95 -7.84 25.63
C PHE A 247 4.30 -8.03 26.98
N VAL A 248 5.09 -7.91 28.05
CA VAL A 248 4.65 -8.03 29.44
C VAL A 248 4.85 -6.69 30.14
N PRO A 249 3.77 -5.96 30.54
CA PRO A 249 3.88 -4.62 31.12
C PRO A 249 4.68 -4.53 32.42
N GLU A 250 4.81 -5.63 33.14
CA GLU A 250 5.52 -5.71 34.42
C GLU A 250 7.05 -5.87 34.27
N LEU A 251 7.52 -6.21 33.04
CA LEU A 251 8.94 -6.34 32.76
C LEU A 251 9.53 -4.98 32.33
N SER A 252 10.86 -4.87 32.45
CA SER A 252 11.57 -3.69 31.94
C SER A 252 11.48 -3.60 30.41
N VAL A 253 11.82 -2.44 29.85
CA VAL A 253 11.85 -2.20 28.41
C VAL A 253 12.84 -3.15 27.74
N GLU A 254 14.02 -3.31 28.33
CA GLU A 254 15.10 -4.17 27.83
C GLU A 254 14.70 -5.66 27.85
N GLU A 255 14.06 -6.14 28.92
CA GLU A 255 13.60 -7.52 29.01
C GLU A 255 12.49 -7.81 27.98
N ASN A 256 11.60 -6.84 27.74
CA ASN A 256 10.57 -6.94 26.71
C ASN A 256 11.20 -6.94 25.31
N GLU A 257 12.17 -6.07 25.04
CA GLU A 257 12.89 -6.04 23.76
C GLU A 257 13.58 -7.39 23.49
N GLU A 258 14.33 -7.93 24.46
CA GLU A 258 14.99 -9.24 24.33
C GLU A 258 13.98 -10.35 24.07
N THR A 259 12.85 -10.34 24.75
CA THR A 259 11.79 -11.33 24.59
C THR A 259 11.21 -11.24 23.17
N MET A 260 10.79 -10.05 22.74
CA MET A 260 10.26 -9.85 21.39
C MET A 260 11.26 -10.26 20.31
N LEU A 261 12.52 -9.87 20.44
CA LEU A 261 13.60 -10.24 19.51
C LEU A 261 13.87 -11.74 19.46
N ARG A 262 13.63 -12.46 20.53
CA ARG A 262 13.73 -13.93 20.58
C ARG A 262 12.53 -14.58 19.89
N GLU A 263 11.33 -14.16 20.26
CA GLU A 263 10.10 -14.81 19.83
C GLU A 263 9.81 -14.60 18.33
N ILE A 264 10.11 -13.42 17.76
CA ILE A 264 9.93 -13.20 16.32
C ILE A 264 10.79 -14.14 15.44
N LYS A 265 11.87 -14.72 15.98
CA LYS A 265 12.72 -15.68 15.24
C LYS A 265 12.07 -17.04 15.11
N ASN A 266 11.14 -17.37 15.99
CA ASN A 266 10.41 -18.64 15.97
C ASN A 266 9.23 -18.60 14.96
N VAL A 267 8.87 -17.41 14.47
CA VAL A 267 7.76 -17.25 13.53
C VAL A 267 8.22 -17.58 12.12
N LYS A 268 7.63 -18.61 11.53
CA LYS A 268 7.75 -18.95 10.12
C LYS A 268 6.58 -18.33 9.38
N THR A 269 6.85 -17.63 8.29
CA THR A 269 5.81 -16.97 7.52
C THR A 269 5.74 -17.50 6.11
N GLY A 270 4.53 -17.79 5.64
CA GLY A 270 4.24 -18.12 4.26
C GLY A 270 3.21 -17.16 3.69
N GLN A 271 3.34 -16.86 2.42
CA GLN A 271 2.41 -16.00 1.68
C GLN A 271 2.00 -16.68 0.38
N VAL A 272 0.70 -16.71 0.08
CA VAL A 272 0.21 -17.21 -1.21
C VAL A 272 -0.28 -16.03 -2.04
N THR A 273 0.25 -15.94 -3.26
CA THR A 273 -0.11 -14.94 -4.25
C THR A 273 -0.17 -15.58 -5.64
N TYR A 274 -0.56 -14.84 -6.68
CA TYR A 274 -0.55 -15.33 -8.06
C TYR A 274 0.44 -14.58 -8.95
N ALA A 275 0.93 -15.24 -9.97
CA ALA A 275 1.86 -14.68 -10.93
C ALA A 275 1.12 -13.75 -11.93
N VAL A 276 1.59 -12.51 -12.08
CA VAL A 276 1.05 -11.54 -13.05
C VAL A 276 1.58 -11.76 -14.47
N ARG A 277 2.65 -12.53 -14.61
CA ARG A 277 3.31 -12.84 -15.90
C ARG A 277 4.02 -14.19 -15.84
N ASP A 278 4.35 -14.72 -17.01
CA ASP A 278 5.20 -15.91 -17.11
C ASP A 278 6.62 -15.55 -16.63
N THR A 279 7.19 -16.37 -15.78
CA THR A 279 8.54 -16.20 -15.24
C THR A 279 9.17 -17.54 -14.89
N VAL A 280 10.48 -17.54 -14.65
CA VAL A 280 11.22 -18.70 -14.12
C VAL A 280 12.00 -18.20 -12.92
N ILE A 281 11.71 -18.75 -11.73
CA ILE A 281 12.37 -18.39 -10.47
C ILE A 281 12.77 -19.69 -9.79
N ASP A 282 14.03 -19.80 -9.34
CA ASP A 282 14.59 -20.97 -8.68
C ASP A 282 14.34 -22.28 -9.46
N ASP A 283 14.57 -22.26 -10.79
CA ASP A 283 14.33 -23.36 -11.73
C ASP A 283 12.86 -23.84 -11.82
N LYS A 284 11.91 -23.09 -11.25
CA LYS A 284 10.46 -23.36 -11.37
C LYS A 284 9.88 -22.51 -12.49
N GLU A 285 9.23 -23.17 -13.46
CA GLU A 285 8.43 -22.48 -14.47
C GLU A 285 7.10 -22.04 -13.84
N ILE A 286 6.81 -20.76 -13.87
CA ILE A 286 5.60 -20.15 -13.32
C ILE A 286 4.89 -19.47 -14.47
N LYS A 287 3.65 -19.82 -14.70
CA LYS A 287 2.82 -19.20 -15.73
C LYS A 287 1.97 -18.08 -15.11
N LYS A 288 1.58 -17.16 -15.94
CA LYS A 288 0.61 -16.14 -15.55
C LYS A 288 -0.64 -16.82 -14.95
N ASP A 289 -1.14 -16.24 -13.86
CA ASP A 289 -2.28 -16.70 -13.06
C ASP A 289 -2.02 -18.01 -12.25
N ASP A 290 -0.80 -18.58 -12.26
CA ASP A 290 -0.43 -19.63 -11.32
C ASP A 290 -0.31 -19.05 -9.91
N PHE A 291 -0.73 -19.79 -8.90
CA PHE A 291 -0.51 -19.47 -7.49
C PHE A 291 0.90 -19.86 -7.06
N MET A 292 1.50 -19.03 -6.24
CA MET A 292 2.83 -19.22 -5.66
C MET A 292 2.73 -19.17 -4.14
N GLY A 293 3.26 -20.17 -3.48
CA GLY A 293 3.52 -20.18 -2.03
C GLY A 293 4.94 -19.72 -1.77
N ILE A 294 5.09 -18.59 -1.09
CA ILE A 294 6.37 -17.93 -0.81
C ILE A 294 6.63 -18.07 0.69
N GLY A 295 7.72 -18.72 1.05
CA GLY A 295 8.22 -18.82 2.41
C GLY A 295 9.42 -17.90 2.65
N ASP A 296 10.04 -18.01 3.82
CA ASP A 296 11.20 -17.20 4.21
C ASP A 296 12.42 -17.34 3.27
N GLN A 297 12.53 -18.49 2.58
CA GLN A 297 13.65 -18.83 1.70
C GLN A 297 13.34 -18.72 0.20
N GLY A 298 12.16 -18.20 -0.17
CA GLY A 298 11.73 -18.07 -1.56
C GLY A 298 10.48 -18.88 -1.88
N ILE A 299 10.29 -19.23 -3.16
CA ILE A 299 9.10 -19.94 -3.63
C ILE A 299 9.17 -21.42 -3.27
N VAL A 300 8.29 -21.87 -2.38
CA VAL A 300 8.22 -23.25 -1.91
C VAL A 300 7.20 -24.09 -2.67
N ALA A 301 6.08 -23.48 -3.12
CA ALA A 301 5.03 -24.17 -3.85
C ALA A 301 4.55 -23.36 -5.06
N VAL A 302 4.17 -24.03 -6.15
CA VAL A 302 3.57 -23.42 -7.36
C VAL A 302 2.48 -24.33 -7.90
N GLY A 303 1.38 -23.75 -8.35
CA GLY A 303 0.28 -24.52 -8.95
C GLY A 303 -0.90 -23.67 -9.39
N THR A 304 -1.89 -24.28 -10.00
CA THR A 304 -3.11 -23.62 -10.49
C THR A 304 -4.24 -23.60 -9.47
N ASP A 305 -4.08 -24.28 -8.34
CA ASP A 305 -5.07 -24.38 -7.26
C ASP A 305 -4.52 -23.75 -5.99
N MET A 306 -5.15 -22.65 -5.56
CA MET A 306 -4.74 -21.87 -4.40
C MET A 306 -4.71 -22.70 -3.11
N VAL A 307 -5.75 -23.51 -2.86
CA VAL A 307 -5.86 -24.31 -1.63
C VAL A 307 -4.75 -25.36 -1.57
N LYS A 308 -4.47 -26.01 -2.72
CA LYS A 308 -3.39 -26.97 -2.81
C LYS A 308 -2.04 -26.30 -2.58
N VAL A 309 -1.77 -25.17 -3.22
CA VAL A 309 -0.51 -24.42 -3.04
C VAL A 309 -0.34 -23.99 -1.60
N THR A 310 -1.43 -23.55 -0.93
CA THR A 310 -1.40 -23.19 0.49
C THR A 310 -1.05 -24.38 1.36
N ARG A 311 -1.64 -25.57 1.12
CA ARG A 311 -1.31 -26.79 1.86
C ARG A 311 0.14 -27.23 1.64
N ASP A 312 0.60 -27.22 0.38
CA ASP A 312 1.96 -27.60 0.03
C ASP A 312 2.97 -26.65 0.72
N MET A 313 2.67 -25.35 0.75
CA MET A 313 3.47 -24.34 1.47
C MET A 313 3.49 -24.58 2.98
N ILE A 314 2.33 -24.80 3.61
CA ILE A 314 2.23 -25.06 5.04
C ILE A 314 3.03 -26.34 5.41
N ALA A 315 2.97 -27.38 4.59
CA ALA A 315 3.71 -28.61 4.81
C ALA A 315 5.24 -28.42 4.84
N GLU A 316 5.75 -27.43 4.11
CA GLU A 316 7.18 -27.06 4.14
C GLU A 316 7.55 -26.19 5.35
N LEU A 317 6.57 -25.44 5.92
CA LEU A 317 6.81 -24.52 7.03
C LEU A 317 6.63 -25.18 8.40
N VAL A 318 5.69 -26.12 8.52
CA VAL A 318 5.37 -26.80 9.79
C VAL A 318 6.43 -27.84 10.12
N ASP A 319 6.86 -27.86 11.38
CA ASP A 319 7.77 -28.87 11.95
C ASP A 319 7.25 -29.39 13.29
N GLU A 320 8.09 -30.20 13.97
CA GLU A 320 7.74 -30.87 15.24
C GLU A 320 7.53 -29.87 16.40
N ASP A 321 8.08 -28.66 16.29
CA ASP A 321 7.98 -27.59 17.31
C ASP A 321 6.84 -26.62 17.02
N SER A 322 6.09 -26.80 15.93
CA SER A 322 4.99 -25.93 15.55
C SER A 322 3.72 -26.23 16.38
N GLU A 323 3.23 -25.25 17.12
CA GLU A 323 2.05 -25.38 18.01
C GLU A 323 0.83 -24.61 17.49
N LEU A 324 1.04 -23.55 16.67
CA LEU A 324 0.00 -22.67 16.17
C LEU A 324 0.19 -22.38 14.67
N ILE A 325 -0.91 -22.48 13.92
CA ILE A 325 -0.98 -22.05 12.51
C ILE A 325 -2.03 -20.94 12.41
N SER A 326 -1.61 -19.70 12.17
CA SER A 326 -2.51 -18.57 11.98
C SER A 326 -2.66 -18.27 10.49
N ILE A 327 -3.90 -18.28 9.99
CA ILE A 327 -4.25 -18.02 8.60
C ILE A 327 -4.88 -16.64 8.51
N TYR A 328 -4.31 -15.78 7.67
CA TYR A 328 -4.84 -14.46 7.36
C TYR A 328 -5.32 -14.45 5.91
N TYR A 329 -6.63 -14.26 5.69
CA TYR A 329 -7.20 -14.25 4.35
C TYR A 329 -7.65 -12.85 3.91
N GLY A 330 -7.46 -12.55 2.63
CA GLY A 330 -7.80 -11.27 2.02
C GLY A 330 -9.24 -11.19 1.54
N CYS A 331 -9.64 -10.03 1.03
CA CYS A 331 -10.99 -9.74 0.56
C CYS A 331 -11.41 -10.57 -0.67
N ASP A 332 -10.43 -11.10 -1.43
CA ASP A 332 -10.70 -11.92 -2.62
C ASP A 332 -10.93 -13.41 -2.30
N VAL A 333 -10.79 -13.80 -1.04
CA VAL A 333 -11.03 -15.17 -0.57
C VAL A 333 -12.37 -15.23 0.16
N ALA A 334 -13.27 -16.07 -0.31
CA ALA A 334 -14.56 -16.29 0.36
C ALA A 334 -14.34 -16.95 1.74
N GLU A 335 -15.08 -16.50 2.74
CA GLU A 335 -15.01 -17.02 4.12
C GLU A 335 -15.21 -18.53 4.17
N ASP A 336 -16.18 -19.06 3.41
CA ASP A 336 -16.45 -20.50 3.33
C ASP A 336 -15.24 -21.30 2.83
N ALA A 337 -14.45 -20.74 1.90
CA ALA A 337 -13.23 -21.38 1.39
C ALA A 337 -12.10 -21.35 2.43
N ALA A 338 -11.99 -20.25 3.17
CA ALA A 338 -11.01 -20.12 4.26
C ALA A 338 -11.35 -21.08 5.41
N GLU A 339 -12.63 -21.19 5.80
CA GLU A 339 -13.11 -22.13 6.82
C GLU A 339 -12.92 -23.60 6.41
N ALA A 340 -13.12 -23.93 5.12
CA ALA A 340 -12.83 -25.25 4.60
C ALA A 340 -11.35 -25.58 4.72
N LEU A 341 -10.46 -24.65 4.38
CA LEU A 341 -9.02 -24.81 4.55
C LEU A 341 -8.64 -25.00 6.02
N ARG A 342 -9.22 -24.22 6.95
CA ARG A 342 -9.01 -24.37 8.39
C ARG A 342 -9.34 -25.80 8.83
N THR A 343 -10.53 -26.28 8.48
CA THR A 343 -10.99 -27.63 8.84
C THR A 343 -10.04 -28.72 8.31
N ASP A 344 -9.59 -28.57 7.06
CA ASP A 344 -8.63 -29.49 6.46
C ASP A 344 -7.28 -29.50 7.19
N LEU A 345 -6.84 -28.34 7.67
CA LEU A 345 -5.57 -28.21 8.40
C LEU A 345 -5.68 -28.74 9.84
N GLU A 346 -6.85 -28.57 10.50
CA GLU A 346 -7.13 -29.19 11.80
C GLU A 346 -7.04 -30.73 11.74
N GLU A 347 -7.51 -31.33 10.63
CA GLU A 347 -7.38 -32.76 10.40
C GLU A 347 -5.93 -33.19 10.09
N ALA A 348 -5.19 -32.36 9.33
CA ALA A 348 -3.82 -32.66 8.91
C ALA A 348 -2.80 -32.46 10.04
N TYR A 349 -3.02 -31.47 10.91
CA TYR A 349 -2.12 -31.06 11.97
C TYR A 349 -2.81 -31.04 13.34
N PRO A 350 -3.22 -32.21 13.89
CA PRO A 350 -4.00 -32.29 15.13
C PRO A 350 -3.22 -31.87 16.39
N ALA A 351 -1.91 -31.64 16.26
CA ALA A 351 -1.06 -31.13 17.35
C ALA A 351 -0.95 -29.60 17.34
N CYS A 352 -1.45 -28.93 16.29
CA CYS A 352 -1.42 -27.48 16.15
C CYS A 352 -2.82 -26.90 16.38
N ASP A 353 -2.88 -25.75 17.04
CA ASP A 353 -4.07 -24.92 17.03
C ASP A 353 -4.15 -24.16 15.71
N ILE A 354 -5.33 -24.13 15.08
CA ILE A 354 -5.51 -23.44 13.80
C ILE A 354 -6.41 -22.20 14.00
N GLU A 355 -5.84 -21.03 13.77
CA GLU A 355 -6.56 -19.76 13.83
C GLU A 355 -6.83 -19.20 12.45
N LEU A 356 -8.04 -18.67 12.25
CA LEU A 356 -8.45 -18.00 11.02
C LEU A 356 -8.83 -16.57 11.32
N GLN A 357 -8.18 -15.61 10.62
CA GLN A 357 -8.38 -14.19 10.80
C GLN A 357 -8.66 -13.52 9.45
N TYR A 358 -9.69 -12.67 9.41
CA TYR A 358 -9.94 -11.83 8.25
C TYR A 358 -8.98 -10.64 8.22
N GLY A 359 -8.04 -10.65 7.29
CA GLY A 359 -7.02 -9.61 7.14
C GLY A 359 -7.47 -8.40 6.35
N CYS A 360 -8.52 -8.54 5.52
CA CYS A 360 -8.89 -7.56 4.51
C CYS A 360 -7.67 -7.04 3.71
N LEU A 361 -6.73 -7.96 3.44
CA LEU A 361 -5.56 -7.66 2.64
C LEU A 361 -6.04 -7.28 1.25
N LEU A 362 -5.82 -6.03 0.87
CA LEU A 362 -6.02 -5.61 -0.51
C LEU A 362 -4.98 -6.33 -1.35
N TYR A 363 -5.46 -7.02 -2.38
CA TYR A 363 -4.58 -7.63 -3.35
C TYR A 363 -3.75 -6.53 -4.04
N THR A 364 -2.44 -6.60 -3.91
CA THR A 364 -1.53 -5.79 -4.71
C THR A 364 -0.70 -6.71 -5.58
N SER A 365 -0.68 -6.43 -6.88
CA SER A 365 0.08 -7.17 -7.90
C SER A 365 1.61 -7.18 -7.67
N ASP A 366 2.08 -6.50 -6.62
CA ASP A 366 3.50 -6.23 -6.39
C ASP A 366 4.25 -7.30 -5.62
N ALA A 367 3.58 -8.25 -4.96
CA ALA A 367 4.29 -9.33 -4.26
C ALA A 367 5.12 -10.21 -5.23
N ALA A 368 4.76 -10.22 -6.52
CA ALA A 368 5.51 -10.90 -7.56
C ALA A 368 6.65 -10.05 -8.16
N ASP A 369 6.58 -8.72 -8.05
CA ASP A 369 7.61 -7.81 -8.58
C ASP A 369 8.77 -7.61 -7.59
N ASP A 370 8.56 -7.81 -6.29
CA ASP A 370 9.60 -7.75 -5.26
C ASP A 370 10.56 -8.96 -5.26
N LEU A 371 10.29 -9.98 -6.07
CA LEU A 371 11.12 -11.18 -6.21
C LEU A 371 12.07 -11.14 -7.41
N ILE A 372 12.16 -10.02 -8.15
CA ILE A 372 13.04 -9.87 -9.31
C ILE A 372 14.22 -8.97 -8.98
#